data_3fe5caff2b25f7a1ed80401ea94f0045
#
_entry.id   3fe5caff2b25f7a1ed80401ea94f0045
#
_cell.length_a   1.000
_cell.length_b   1.000
_cell.length_c   1.000
_cell.angle_alpha   90.00
_cell.angle_beta   90.00
_cell.angle_gamma   90.00
#
_symmetry.space_group_name_H-M   'P 1'
#
loop_
_entity.id
_entity.type
_entity.pdbx_description
1 polymer ?
#
loop_
_entity_poly.entity_id
_entity_poly.type
_entity_poly.pdbx_seq_one_letter_code
_entity_poly.pdbx_strand_id
1 'polypeptide(L)'
;LTSTGFSPDVEMKGFPIPAGGVRRNTVADRLLLVGDAAGFVDTFYGEGLAFAIRSGQLAGEATATALKSGKHSVQDLHPYEVNCEREFGRDLRYSLYFSRLMHRFPRVFLRLLASEADVLDRYLEVPARRLSYQSYLGWLLPRVPFFLAKVMTKSGN
;
A
#
# COMPACT_ATOMS: atom_id res chain seq x y z
N LEU A 1 -13.00 31.24 17.91
CA LEU A 1 -11.95 30.68 17.04
C LEU A 1 -11.25 31.86 16.38
N THR A 2 -10.13 32.27 16.98
CA THR A 2 -9.27 33.35 16.49
C THR A 2 -8.68 32.95 15.14
N SER A 3 -8.82 33.83 14.15
CA SER A 3 -8.23 33.73 12.84
C SER A 3 -6.72 33.50 12.93
N THR A 4 -6.29 32.28 12.77
CA THR A 4 -4.92 32.01 12.38
C THR A 4 -4.70 32.67 11.03
N GLY A 5 -3.74 33.57 10.92
CA GLY A 5 -3.47 34.40 9.74
C GLY A 5 -3.14 33.61 8.45
N PHE A 6 -4.12 32.86 7.98
CA PHE A 6 -4.08 32.18 6.68
C PHE A 6 -4.47 33.20 5.63
N SER A 7 -3.54 33.62 4.80
CA SER A 7 -3.82 34.46 3.65
C SER A 7 -4.70 33.68 2.66
N PRO A 8 -5.88 34.24 2.26
CA PRO A 8 -6.75 33.57 1.27
C PRO A 8 -6.14 33.54 -0.15
N ASP A 9 -4.98 34.14 -0.38
CA ASP A 9 -4.33 34.26 -1.69
C ASP A 9 -3.39 33.09 -2.03
N VAL A 10 -3.30 32.05 -1.18
CA VAL A 10 -2.52 30.85 -1.52
C VAL A 10 -3.38 29.94 -2.39
N GLU A 11 -3.07 29.90 -3.69
CA GLU A 11 -3.67 28.92 -4.61
C GLU A 11 -3.33 27.50 -4.17
N MET A 12 -4.30 26.80 -3.56
CA MET A 12 -4.12 25.40 -3.17
C MET A 12 -4.18 24.52 -4.41
N LYS A 13 -3.04 23.93 -4.80
CA LYS A 13 -2.98 22.92 -5.86
C LYS A 13 -3.15 21.54 -5.27
N GLY A 14 -4.25 20.86 -5.63
CA GLY A 14 -4.48 19.46 -5.31
C GLY A 14 -3.92 18.56 -6.41
N PHE A 15 -3.28 17.47 -6.03
CA PHE A 15 -2.85 16.44 -6.97
C PHE A 15 -3.31 15.07 -6.46
N PRO A 16 -3.89 14.19 -7.32
CA PRO A 16 -4.28 12.85 -6.90
C PRO A 16 -3.02 12.00 -6.62
N ILE A 17 -2.95 11.41 -5.43
CA ILE A 17 -1.90 10.45 -5.10
C ILE A 17 -2.23 9.14 -5.81
N PRO A 18 -1.35 8.64 -6.70
CA PRO A 18 -1.56 7.36 -7.36
C PRO A 18 -1.29 6.22 -6.38
N ALA A 19 -2.33 5.80 -5.67
CA ALA A 19 -2.21 4.72 -4.69
C ALA A 19 -2.47 3.33 -5.31
N GLY A 20 -1.88 2.31 -4.72
CA GLY A 20 -2.35 0.95 -4.83
C GLY A 20 -1.85 0.08 -5.96
N GLY A 21 -0.59 0.13 -6.26
CA GLY A 21 0.00 -0.88 -7.14
C GLY A 21 -0.57 -0.86 -8.56
N VAL A 22 -1.07 0.28 -9.02
CA VAL A 22 -1.32 0.51 -10.44
C VAL A 22 0.04 0.39 -11.12
N ARG A 23 0.22 -0.65 -11.94
CA ARG A 23 1.44 -0.83 -12.72
C ARG A 23 1.71 0.44 -13.51
N ARG A 24 2.77 1.13 -13.15
CA ARG A 24 3.31 2.28 -13.88
C ARG A 24 4.71 1.91 -14.31
N ASN A 25 5.11 2.41 -15.46
CA ASN A 25 6.52 2.39 -15.82
C ASN A 25 7.24 3.32 -14.85
N THR A 26 7.95 2.75 -13.90
CA THR A 26 8.72 3.49 -12.89
C THR A 26 10.12 3.86 -13.40
N VAL A 27 10.46 3.38 -14.60
CA VAL A 27 11.76 3.52 -15.23
C VAL A 27 11.59 4.06 -16.66
N ALA A 28 12.42 5.04 -17.00
CA ALA A 28 12.66 5.49 -18.38
C ALA A 28 14.16 5.76 -18.55
N ASP A 29 14.59 6.08 -19.78
CA ASP A 29 15.99 6.45 -20.03
C ASP A 29 16.37 7.61 -19.13
N ARG A 30 17.40 7.43 -18.30
CA ARG A 30 17.89 8.40 -17.32
C ARG A 30 16.88 8.88 -16.27
N LEU A 31 15.83 8.09 -16.02
CA LEU A 31 14.76 8.48 -15.09
C LEU A 31 14.31 7.28 -14.25
N LEU A 32 14.17 7.52 -12.96
CA LEU A 32 13.55 6.63 -12.00
C LEU A 32 12.47 7.39 -11.22
N LEU A 33 11.27 6.84 -11.10
CA LEU A 33 10.23 7.34 -10.22
C LEU A 33 10.34 6.64 -8.87
N VAL A 34 10.17 7.39 -7.77
CA VAL A 34 10.24 6.88 -6.39
C VAL A 34 9.00 7.29 -5.59
N GLY A 35 8.72 6.58 -4.51
CA GLY A 35 7.65 6.90 -3.58
C GLY A 35 6.29 7.11 -4.25
N ASP A 36 5.60 8.17 -3.86
CA ASP A 36 4.24 8.48 -4.35
C ASP A 36 4.21 8.72 -5.85
N ALA A 37 5.25 9.31 -6.43
CA ALA A 37 5.35 9.52 -7.87
C ALA A 37 5.38 8.18 -8.64
N ALA A 38 5.93 7.13 -8.04
CA ALA A 38 5.92 5.76 -8.58
C ALA A 38 4.64 5.00 -8.23
N GLY A 39 3.73 5.57 -7.44
CA GLY A 39 2.54 4.91 -6.95
C GLY A 39 2.80 3.92 -5.81
N PHE A 40 3.91 4.05 -5.11
CA PHE A 40 4.27 3.20 -3.99
C PHE A 40 3.60 3.67 -2.70
N VAL A 41 2.27 3.60 -2.68
CA VAL A 41 1.41 3.99 -1.56
C VAL A 41 0.46 2.85 -1.25
N ASP A 42 0.34 2.50 0.03
CA ASP A 42 -0.68 1.55 0.50
C ASP A 42 -2.07 2.11 0.24
N THR A 43 -2.89 1.37 -0.48
CA THR A 43 -4.23 1.83 -0.89
C THR A 43 -5.21 1.84 0.27
N PHE A 44 -4.99 1.04 1.29
CA PHE A 44 -5.94 0.89 2.37
C PHE A 44 -5.66 1.88 3.51
N TYR A 45 -4.41 2.00 3.94
CA TYR A 45 -4.01 2.92 5.02
C TYR A 45 -3.56 4.29 4.52
N GLY A 46 -3.25 4.43 3.22
CA GLY A 46 -2.67 5.66 2.67
C GLY A 46 -1.21 5.87 3.09
N GLU A 47 -0.54 4.83 3.59
CA GLU A 47 0.86 4.92 4.03
C GLU A 47 1.80 4.83 2.83
N GLY A 48 2.71 5.80 2.68
CA GLY A 48 3.68 5.89 1.59
C GLY A 48 5.12 6.13 2.06
N LEU A 49 5.31 6.59 3.32
CA LEU A 49 6.62 7.07 3.79
C LEU A 49 7.69 5.98 3.76
N ALA A 50 7.41 4.79 4.27
CA ALA A 50 8.37 3.70 4.28
C ALA A 50 8.71 3.21 2.86
N PHE A 51 7.72 3.18 1.97
CA PHE A 51 7.95 2.85 0.56
C PHE A 51 8.75 3.94 -0.16
N ALA A 52 8.51 5.22 0.15
CA ALA A 52 9.27 6.33 -0.42
C ALA A 52 10.75 6.26 -0.01
N ILE A 53 11.04 6.02 1.28
CA ILE A 53 12.41 5.83 1.78
C ILE A 53 13.07 4.63 1.09
N ARG A 54 12.39 3.48 1.07
CA ARG A 54 12.99 2.26 0.53
C ARG A 54 13.20 2.33 -0.98
N SER A 55 12.25 2.83 -1.73
CA SER A 55 12.41 3.03 -3.18
C SER A 55 13.50 4.04 -3.49
N GLY A 56 13.65 5.10 -2.67
CA GLY A 56 14.74 6.06 -2.78
C GLY A 56 16.12 5.41 -2.60
N GLN A 57 16.27 4.50 -1.63
CA GLN A 57 17.50 3.73 -1.43
C GLN A 57 17.82 2.86 -2.65
N LEU A 58 16.84 2.08 -3.13
CA LEU A 58 17.00 1.23 -4.32
C LEU A 58 17.31 2.05 -5.58
N ALA A 59 16.68 3.21 -5.73
CA ALA A 59 16.98 4.13 -6.83
C ALA A 59 18.41 4.68 -6.74
N GLY A 60 18.87 5.02 -5.54
CA GLY A 60 20.26 5.46 -5.30
C GLY A 60 21.29 4.40 -5.69
N GLU A 61 21.05 3.13 -5.31
CA GLU A 61 21.91 2.00 -5.68
C GLU A 61 21.94 1.79 -7.21
N ALA A 62 20.79 1.81 -7.86
CA ALA A 62 20.67 1.67 -9.31
C ALA A 62 21.36 2.84 -10.04
N THR A 63 21.15 4.06 -9.59
CA THR A 63 21.77 5.28 -10.15
C THR A 63 23.30 5.22 -10.00
N ALA A 64 23.80 4.85 -8.83
CA ALA A 64 25.25 4.74 -8.61
C ALA A 64 25.89 3.71 -9.54
N THR A 65 25.20 2.59 -9.78
CA THR A 65 25.66 1.55 -10.72
C THR A 65 25.64 2.05 -12.17
N ALA A 66 24.57 2.72 -12.58
CA ALA A 66 24.40 3.31 -13.91
C ALA A 66 25.48 4.35 -14.20
N LEU A 67 25.76 5.25 -13.25
CA LEU A 67 26.80 6.28 -13.40
C LEU A 67 28.21 5.67 -13.54
N LYS A 68 28.54 4.65 -12.77
CA LYS A 68 29.84 3.95 -12.87
C LYS A 68 30.03 3.24 -14.20
N SER A 69 28.96 2.69 -14.76
CA SER A 69 29.01 1.95 -16.04
C SER A 69 28.82 2.83 -17.27
N GLY A 70 28.37 4.08 -17.10
CA GLY A 70 27.98 4.97 -18.19
C GLY A 70 26.73 4.53 -18.95
N LYS A 71 25.95 3.59 -18.39
CA LYS A 71 24.77 2.98 -19.01
C LYS A 71 23.50 3.45 -18.27
N HIS A 72 22.58 4.08 -19.01
CA HIS A 72 21.42 4.74 -18.42
C HIS A 72 20.12 4.48 -19.19
N SER A 73 20.07 3.43 -20.00
CA SER A 73 18.84 3.04 -20.70
C SER A 73 17.82 2.42 -19.75
N VAL A 74 16.58 2.28 -20.21
CA VAL A 74 15.53 1.54 -19.49
C VAL A 74 16.02 0.17 -19.06
N GLN A 75 16.71 -0.57 -19.94
CA GLN A 75 17.21 -1.91 -19.66
C GLN A 75 18.24 -1.91 -18.52
N ASP A 76 19.11 -0.91 -18.47
CA ASP A 76 20.14 -0.80 -17.44
C ASP A 76 19.54 -0.43 -16.07
N LEU A 77 18.45 0.33 -16.06
CA LEU A 77 17.75 0.78 -14.86
C LEU A 77 16.62 -0.17 -14.41
N HIS A 78 16.21 -1.11 -15.26
CA HIS A 78 15.15 -2.07 -14.97
C HIS A 78 15.36 -2.89 -13.66
N PRO A 79 16.59 -3.24 -13.25
CA PRO A 79 16.82 -3.90 -11.95
C PRO A 79 16.22 -3.16 -10.76
N TYR A 80 16.10 -1.83 -10.81
CA TYR A 80 15.40 -1.05 -9.79
C TYR A 80 13.92 -1.46 -9.67
N GLU A 81 13.20 -1.53 -10.79
CA GLU A 81 11.80 -1.92 -10.81
C GLU A 81 11.60 -3.35 -10.29
N VAL A 82 12.46 -4.27 -10.70
CA VAL A 82 12.45 -5.66 -10.22
C VAL A 82 12.67 -5.73 -8.71
N ASN A 83 13.58 -4.93 -8.16
CA ASN A 83 13.85 -4.90 -6.74
C ASN A 83 12.66 -4.32 -5.94
N CYS A 84 12.05 -3.23 -6.42
CA CYS A 84 10.85 -2.67 -5.81
C CYS A 84 9.69 -3.67 -5.82
N GLU A 85 9.46 -4.35 -6.94
CA GLU A 85 8.44 -5.38 -7.08
C GLU A 85 8.68 -6.55 -6.11
N ARG A 86 9.91 -7.00 -5.96
CA ARG A 86 10.28 -8.10 -5.07
C ARG A 86 10.10 -7.75 -3.60
N GLU A 87 10.45 -6.52 -3.19
CA GLU A 87 10.45 -6.13 -1.79
C GLU A 87 9.07 -5.74 -1.27
N PHE A 88 8.28 -5.00 -2.06
CA PHE A 88 6.99 -4.49 -1.59
C PHE A 88 5.88 -4.44 -2.67
N GLY A 89 6.18 -4.61 -3.94
CA GLY A 89 5.19 -4.50 -5.01
C GLY A 89 4.04 -5.50 -4.86
N ARG A 90 4.34 -6.71 -4.41
CA ARG A 90 3.32 -7.73 -4.12
C ARG A 90 2.39 -7.29 -2.99
N ASP A 91 2.94 -6.75 -1.91
CA ASP A 91 2.16 -6.32 -0.75
C ASP A 91 1.25 -5.14 -1.10
N LEU A 92 1.74 -4.18 -1.88
CA LEU A 92 0.93 -3.07 -2.41
C LEU A 92 -0.24 -3.56 -3.29
N ARG A 93 -0.05 -4.61 -4.10
CA ARG A 93 -1.16 -5.20 -4.85
C ARG A 93 -2.20 -5.85 -3.95
N TYR A 94 -1.77 -6.54 -2.92
CA TYR A 94 -2.69 -7.11 -1.94
C TYR A 94 -3.41 -6.05 -1.11
N SER A 95 -2.77 -4.91 -0.80
CA SER A 95 -3.46 -3.78 -0.15
C SER A 95 -4.59 -3.24 -1.02
N LEU A 96 -4.40 -3.17 -2.35
CA LEU A 96 -5.44 -2.78 -3.30
C LEU A 96 -6.61 -3.79 -3.31
N TYR A 97 -6.32 -5.10 -3.36
CA TYR A 97 -7.37 -6.12 -3.29
C TYR A 97 -8.13 -6.06 -1.97
N PHE A 98 -7.40 -5.89 -0.87
CA PHE A 98 -7.99 -5.74 0.45
C PHE A 98 -8.89 -4.50 0.53
N SER A 99 -8.41 -3.35 0.07
CA SER A 99 -9.20 -2.11 -0.01
C SER A 99 -10.49 -2.29 -0.82
N ARG A 100 -10.40 -2.90 -2.00
CA ARG A 100 -11.58 -3.18 -2.85
C ARG A 100 -12.57 -4.11 -2.16
N LEU A 101 -12.09 -5.16 -1.50
CA LEU A 101 -12.93 -6.10 -0.75
C LEU A 101 -13.67 -5.39 0.39
N MET A 102 -12.96 -4.55 1.14
CA MET A 102 -13.53 -3.79 2.26
C MET A 102 -14.59 -2.79 1.78
N HIS A 103 -14.32 -2.07 0.71
CA HIS A 103 -15.30 -1.13 0.12
C HIS A 103 -16.52 -1.86 -0.44
N ARG A 104 -16.37 -3.08 -0.92
CA ARG A 104 -17.48 -3.88 -1.46
C ARG A 104 -18.37 -4.45 -0.37
N PHE A 105 -17.80 -4.81 0.80
CA PHE A 105 -18.49 -5.48 1.90
C PHE A 105 -18.20 -4.85 3.28
N PRO A 106 -18.38 -3.52 3.45
CA PRO A 106 -17.95 -2.83 4.66
C PRO A 106 -18.66 -3.33 5.92
N ARG A 107 -19.97 -3.63 5.83
CA ARG A 107 -20.75 -4.12 6.97
C ARG A 107 -20.28 -5.48 7.47
N VAL A 108 -19.90 -6.37 6.56
CA VAL A 108 -19.36 -7.70 6.90
C VAL A 108 -18.03 -7.54 7.62
N PHE A 109 -17.14 -6.76 7.06
CA PHE A 109 -15.82 -6.55 7.64
C PHE A 109 -15.87 -5.91 9.04
N LEU A 110 -16.61 -4.81 9.18
CA LEU A 110 -16.78 -4.15 10.49
C LEU A 110 -17.41 -5.08 11.53
N ARG A 111 -18.38 -5.90 11.12
CA ARG A 111 -18.99 -6.88 12.02
C ARG A 111 -17.98 -7.97 12.45
N LEU A 112 -17.13 -8.45 11.54
CA LEU A 112 -16.09 -9.41 11.86
C LEU A 112 -15.06 -8.82 12.81
N LEU A 113 -14.57 -7.59 12.56
CA LEU A 113 -13.65 -6.90 13.47
C LEU A 113 -14.24 -6.68 14.87
N ALA A 114 -15.53 -6.34 14.95
CA ALA A 114 -16.20 -6.08 16.23
C ALA A 114 -16.53 -7.35 17.02
N SER A 115 -16.69 -8.50 16.34
CA SER A 115 -17.18 -9.73 16.97
C SER A 115 -16.10 -10.76 17.26
N GLU A 116 -14.96 -10.71 16.59
CA GLU A 116 -13.90 -11.71 16.64
C GLU A 116 -12.55 -11.06 16.91
N ALA A 117 -12.06 -11.21 18.15
CA ALA A 117 -10.78 -10.61 18.59
C ALA A 117 -9.61 -11.03 17.69
N ASP A 118 -9.53 -12.32 17.32
CA ASP A 118 -8.46 -12.83 16.44
C ASP A 118 -8.42 -12.12 15.08
N VAL A 119 -9.58 -11.70 14.57
CA VAL A 119 -9.67 -10.96 13.30
C VAL A 119 -9.10 -9.56 13.47
N LEU A 120 -9.45 -8.90 14.57
CA LEU A 120 -8.96 -7.56 14.90
C LEU A 120 -7.46 -7.56 15.21
N ASP A 121 -6.99 -8.48 16.05
CA ASP A 121 -5.58 -8.55 16.43
C ASP A 121 -4.67 -8.75 15.22
N ARG A 122 -5.01 -9.70 14.36
CA ARG A 122 -4.27 -9.93 13.12
C ARG A 122 -4.37 -8.77 12.14
N TYR A 123 -5.53 -8.11 12.09
CA TYR A 123 -5.70 -6.91 11.28
C TYR A 123 -4.74 -5.79 11.72
N LEU A 124 -4.56 -5.59 13.02
CA LEU A 124 -3.65 -4.58 13.57
C LEU A 124 -2.15 -4.89 13.33
N GLU A 125 -1.80 -6.15 13.10
CA GLU A 125 -0.44 -6.54 12.72
C GLU A 125 -0.05 -6.10 11.30
N VAL A 126 -1.03 -5.87 10.41
CA VAL A 126 -0.76 -5.46 9.02
C VAL A 126 -0.14 -4.05 8.95
N PRO A 127 -0.75 -2.99 9.54
CA PRO A 127 -0.13 -1.66 9.55
C PRO A 127 1.17 -1.63 10.36
N ALA A 128 1.31 -2.50 11.37
CA ALA A 128 2.54 -2.67 12.14
C ALA A 128 3.65 -3.40 11.35
N ARG A 129 3.39 -3.81 10.10
CA ARG A 129 4.30 -4.56 9.21
C ARG A 129 4.81 -5.88 9.80
N ARG A 130 4.07 -6.46 10.73
CA ARG A 130 4.34 -7.79 11.30
C ARG A 130 3.67 -8.90 10.49
N LEU A 131 2.61 -8.56 9.74
CA LEU A 131 1.86 -9.46 8.89
C LEU A 131 1.63 -8.80 7.52
N SER A 132 1.82 -9.56 6.42
CA SER A 132 1.51 -9.07 5.08
C SER A 132 0.01 -9.16 4.78
N TYR A 133 -0.50 -8.31 3.90
CA TYR A 133 -1.88 -8.42 3.40
C TYR A 133 -2.18 -9.80 2.80
N GLN A 134 -1.22 -10.38 2.06
CA GLN A 134 -1.37 -11.71 1.50
C GLN A 134 -1.63 -12.75 2.60
N SER A 135 -0.82 -12.74 3.65
CA SER A 135 -0.94 -13.67 4.77
C SER A 135 -2.24 -13.46 5.54
N TYR A 136 -2.62 -12.19 5.76
CA TYR A 136 -3.88 -11.86 6.41
C TYR A 136 -5.09 -12.35 5.62
N LEU A 137 -5.15 -12.06 4.33
CA LEU A 137 -6.23 -12.51 3.44
C LEU A 137 -6.28 -14.03 3.31
N GLY A 138 -5.13 -14.68 3.16
CA GLY A 138 -5.03 -16.15 3.09
C GLY A 138 -5.53 -16.82 4.37
N TRP A 139 -5.34 -16.18 5.52
CA TRP A 139 -5.89 -16.68 6.79
C TRP A 139 -7.38 -16.36 6.95
N LEU A 140 -7.80 -15.13 6.58
CA LEU A 140 -9.17 -14.65 6.80
C LEU A 140 -10.19 -15.29 5.87
N LEU A 141 -9.93 -15.29 4.55
CA LEU A 141 -10.93 -15.66 3.54
C LEU A 141 -11.52 -17.08 3.73
N PRO A 142 -10.75 -18.13 4.00
CA PRO A 142 -11.30 -19.46 4.25
C PRO A 142 -12.16 -19.54 5.51
N ARG A 143 -11.97 -18.61 6.45
CA ARG A 143 -12.66 -18.57 7.75
C ARG A 143 -13.89 -17.69 7.79
N VAL A 144 -14.09 -16.84 6.78
CA VAL A 144 -15.24 -15.94 6.70
C VAL A 144 -16.58 -16.67 6.86
N PRO A 145 -16.85 -17.81 6.19
CA PRO A 145 -18.12 -18.52 6.37
C PRO A 145 -18.36 -18.97 7.82
N PHE A 146 -17.32 -19.47 8.47
CA PHE A 146 -17.39 -19.90 9.87
C PHE A 146 -17.65 -18.72 10.82
N PHE A 147 -16.94 -17.61 10.65
CA PHE A 147 -17.14 -16.40 11.45
C PHE A 147 -18.54 -15.80 11.25
N LEU A 148 -19.04 -15.78 10.02
CA LEU A 148 -20.38 -15.29 9.74
C LEU A 148 -21.45 -16.17 10.41
N ALA A 149 -21.32 -17.51 10.35
CA ALA A 149 -22.22 -18.41 11.03
C ALA A 149 -22.23 -18.16 12.54
N LYS A 150 -21.07 -18.01 13.16
CA LYS A 150 -20.91 -17.72 14.59
C LYS A 150 -21.54 -16.38 15.01
N VAL A 151 -21.40 -15.34 14.19
CA VAL A 151 -21.99 -14.02 14.43
C VAL A 151 -23.52 -14.07 14.32
N MET A 152 -24.06 -14.84 13.38
CA MET A 152 -25.51 -15.00 13.22
C MET A 152 -26.15 -15.73 14.42
N THR A 153 -25.46 -16.72 14.97
CA THR A 153 -25.95 -17.46 16.16
C THR A 153 -25.90 -16.61 17.44
N LYS A 154 -24.93 -15.69 17.57
CA LYS A 154 -24.84 -14.75 18.71
C LYS A 154 -25.87 -13.61 18.66
N SER A 155 -26.41 -13.28 17.51
CA SER A 155 -27.39 -12.17 17.35
C SER A 155 -28.84 -12.64 17.57
N GLY A 156 -29.07 -13.93 17.85
CA GLY A 156 -30.39 -14.52 18.09
C GLY A 156 -30.73 -14.75 19.56
N ASN A 157 -29.87 -14.36 20.48
CA ASN A 157 -30.11 -14.33 21.94
C ASN A 157 -30.03 -12.88 22.41
#